data_c1dc9cd4f63b67326e8faaa797f45eab
#
_entry.id   c1dc9cd4f63b67326e8faaa797f45eab
#
_cell.length_a   1.000
_cell.length_b   1.000
_cell.length_c   1.000
_cell.angle_alpha   90.00
_cell.angle_beta   90.00
_cell.angle_gamma   90.00
#
_symmetry.space_group_name_H-M   'P 1'
#
loop_
_entity.id
_entity.type
_entity.pdbx_description
1 polymer ?
#
loop_
_entity_poly.entity_id
_entity_poly.type
_entity_poly.pdbx_seq_one_letter_code
_entity_poly.pdbx_strand_id
1 'polypeptide(L)'
;MKRPDVHNTQKGDVVFAETAADVQEALEEFAQRGIERAVIQPHVEGDLVKFYGVGAGAAADGTPPWFRWFYHKDRFVAGHPLDAVALGRAVRRTATALGLEVYGGDAIVTPDRIVLLDINAWPSFALYRDEAAERIAAHLAVRFRGAAS
;
A
#
# COMPACT_ATOMS: atom_id res chain seq x y z
N MET A 1 12.05 6.79 8.02
CA MET A 1 11.44 8.12 7.82
C MET A 1 11.20 8.36 6.34
N LYS A 2 10.12 9.00 5.93
CA LYS A 2 9.80 9.29 4.52
C LYS A 2 9.07 10.62 4.37
N ARG A 3 9.18 11.23 3.16
CA ARG A 3 8.37 12.39 2.80
C ARG A 3 6.91 11.96 2.54
N PRO A 4 5.90 12.78 2.92
CA PRO A 4 4.49 12.41 2.81
C PRO A 4 3.78 12.85 1.53
N ASP A 5 4.37 13.77 0.77
CA ASP A 5 3.70 14.60 -0.23
C ASP A 5 3.73 14.05 -1.67
N VAL A 6 4.67 13.16 -1.97
CA VAL A 6 4.81 12.52 -3.29
C VAL A 6 5.32 11.08 -3.16
N HIS A 7 5.19 10.30 -4.24
CA HIS A 7 5.90 9.02 -4.36
C HIS A 7 7.42 9.23 -4.33
N ASN A 8 8.14 8.23 -3.83
CA ASN A 8 9.60 8.26 -3.82
C ASN A 8 10.12 8.43 -5.25
N THR A 9 10.70 9.59 -5.53
CA THR A 9 11.19 9.96 -6.86
C THR A 9 12.70 9.94 -6.94
N GLN A 10 13.38 10.02 -5.80
CA GLN A 10 14.84 10.07 -5.75
C GLN A 10 15.38 9.47 -4.45
N LYS A 11 16.68 9.20 -4.47
CA LYS A 11 17.42 8.75 -3.28
C LYS A 11 17.28 9.81 -2.17
N GLY A 12 17.01 9.37 -0.95
CA GLY A 12 16.80 10.26 0.20
C GLY A 12 15.32 10.62 0.47
N ASP A 13 14.36 10.21 -0.37
CA ASP A 13 12.93 10.37 -0.06
C ASP A 13 12.45 9.40 1.03
N VAL A 14 13.19 8.30 1.21
CA VAL A 14 13.06 7.37 2.34
C VAL A 14 14.43 7.22 3.00
N VAL A 15 14.50 7.45 4.30
CA VAL A 15 15.71 7.36 5.10
C VAL A 15 15.48 6.37 6.23
N PHE A 16 16.40 5.42 6.39
CA PHE A 16 16.48 4.58 7.57
C PHE A 16 17.31 5.33 8.63
N ALA A 17 16.73 5.52 9.81
CA ALA A 17 17.35 6.21 10.93
C ALA A 17 17.36 5.26 12.14
N GLU A 18 18.53 5.01 12.70
CA GLU A 18 18.69 4.14 13.87
C GLU A 18 18.75 4.96 15.17
N THR A 19 19.19 6.21 15.08
CA THR A 19 19.38 7.09 16.22
C THR A 19 18.61 8.40 16.08
N ALA A 20 18.48 9.12 17.19
CA ALA A 20 17.89 10.48 17.16
C ALA A 20 18.73 11.45 16.32
N ALA A 21 20.05 11.24 16.26
CA ALA A 21 20.94 12.05 15.42
C ALA A 21 20.63 11.84 13.92
N ASP A 22 20.45 10.58 13.49
CA ASP A 22 20.08 10.27 12.10
C ASP A 22 18.72 10.90 11.72
N VAL A 23 17.78 10.91 12.66
CA VAL A 23 16.47 11.57 12.46
C VAL A 23 16.67 13.07 12.26
N GLN A 24 17.50 13.70 13.09
CA GLN A 24 17.78 15.13 12.99
C GLN A 24 18.45 15.48 11.64
N GLU A 25 19.49 14.74 11.25
CA GLU A 25 20.17 14.91 9.97
C GLU A 25 19.21 14.77 8.78
N ALA A 26 18.36 13.75 8.80
CA ALA A 26 17.37 13.54 7.75
C ALA A 26 16.29 14.64 7.70
N LEU A 27 15.90 15.23 8.84
CA LEU A 27 14.99 16.36 8.88
C LEU A 27 15.65 17.63 8.31
N GLU A 28 16.93 17.85 8.60
CA GLU A 28 17.70 18.97 8.05
C GLU A 28 17.86 18.84 6.52
N GLU A 29 18.15 17.64 6.02
CA GLU A 29 18.19 17.37 4.57
C GLU A 29 16.83 17.61 3.91
N PHE A 30 15.74 17.17 4.53
CA PHE A 30 14.37 17.43 4.05
C PHE A 30 14.08 18.93 4.00
N ALA A 31 14.44 19.67 5.06
CA ALA A 31 14.25 21.11 5.11
C ALA A 31 15.02 21.86 4.01
N GLN A 32 16.29 21.46 3.74
CA GLN A 32 17.09 22.03 2.64
C GLN A 32 16.45 21.78 1.26
N ARG A 33 15.68 20.71 1.12
CA ARG A 33 14.92 20.37 -0.10
C ARG A 33 13.52 20.97 -0.13
N GLY A 34 13.14 21.81 0.84
CA GLY A 34 11.82 22.40 0.95
C GLY A 34 10.73 21.43 1.39
N ILE A 35 11.09 20.30 1.99
CA ILE A 35 10.14 19.30 2.52
C ILE A 35 9.85 19.67 3.98
N GLU A 36 8.68 20.25 4.23
CA GLU A 36 8.29 20.76 5.55
C GLU A 36 7.76 19.70 6.52
N ARG A 37 7.44 18.52 6.01
CA ARG A 37 6.83 17.44 6.81
C ARG A 37 7.52 16.12 6.54
N ALA A 38 7.60 15.28 7.56
CA ALA A 38 8.09 13.91 7.45
C ALA A 38 7.14 12.94 8.16
N VAL A 39 7.06 11.72 7.64
CA VAL A 39 6.43 10.58 8.32
C VAL A 39 7.53 9.73 8.93
N ILE A 40 7.46 9.50 10.24
CA ILE A 40 8.33 8.59 10.96
C ILE A 40 7.52 7.32 11.24
N GLN A 41 8.03 6.17 10.80
CA GLN A 41 7.42 4.86 11.00
C GLN A 41 8.45 3.93 11.65
N PRO A 42 8.06 3.06 12.59
CA PRO A 42 8.94 2.00 13.06
C PRO A 42 9.40 1.13 11.87
N HIS A 43 10.66 0.72 11.89
CA HIS A 43 11.13 -0.30 10.96
C HIS A 43 10.51 -1.65 11.34
N VAL A 44 10.05 -2.38 10.34
CA VAL A 44 9.50 -3.73 10.51
C VAL A 44 10.28 -4.67 9.58
N GLU A 45 10.96 -5.63 10.16
CA GLU A 45 11.63 -6.71 9.41
C GLU A 45 10.60 -7.74 8.96
N GLY A 46 10.72 -8.21 7.71
CA GLY A 46 9.83 -9.21 7.14
C GLY A 46 9.78 -9.17 5.62
N ASP A 47 8.90 -9.97 5.06
CA ASP A 47 8.73 -10.10 3.62
C ASP A 47 7.84 -8.98 3.07
N LEU A 48 8.38 -8.20 2.12
CA LEU A 48 7.63 -7.13 1.46
C LEU A 48 6.67 -7.69 0.41
N VAL A 49 5.40 -7.42 0.59
CA VAL A 49 4.31 -7.82 -0.29
C VAL A 49 3.63 -6.59 -0.86
N LYS A 50 3.42 -6.58 -2.17
CA LYS A 50 2.55 -5.60 -2.85
C LYS A 50 1.15 -6.15 -3.00
N PHE A 51 0.15 -5.28 -2.85
CA PHE A 51 -1.24 -5.66 -3.02
C PHE A 51 -2.02 -4.65 -3.87
N TYR A 52 -3.10 -5.14 -4.47
CA TYR A 52 -4.06 -4.34 -5.23
C TYR A 52 -5.48 -4.78 -4.91
N GLY A 53 -6.41 -3.83 -4.90
CA GLY A 53 -7.83 -4.09 -4.71
C GLY A 53 -8.72 -3.17 -5.53
N VAL A 54 -9.86 -3.70 -5.95
CA VAL A 54 -10.91 -2.95 -6.64
C VAL A 54 -12.27 -3.31 -6.04
N GLY A 55 -13.06 -2.30 -5.76
CA GLY A 55 -14.44 -2.40 -5.27
C GLY A 55 -14.61 -1.97 -3.81
N ALA A 56 -15.77 -1.37 -3.52
CA ALA A 56 -16.14 -0.89 -2.19
C ALA A 56 -16.71 -1.99 -1.27
N GLY A 57 -17.19 -3.08 -1.84
CA GLY A 57 -17.84 -4.18 -1.11
C GLY A 57 -16.87 -5.19 -0.52
N ALA A 58 -17.41 -6.35 -0.16
CA ALA A 58 -16.68 -7.51 0.31
C ALA A 58 -17.05 -8.76 -0.49
N ALA A 59 -16.07 -9.59 -0.81
CA ALA A 59 -16.29 -10.96 -1.24
C ALA A 59 -16.77 -11.82 -0.05
N ALA A 60 -17.18 -13.06 -0.30
CA ALA A 60 -17.74 -13.95 0.73
C ALA A 60 -16.77 -14.23 1.88
N ASP A 61 -15.46 -14.21 1.62
CA ASP A 61 -14.40 -14.37 2.61
C ASP A 61 -13.99 -13.06 3.32
N GLY A 62 -14.65 -11.95 2.98
CA GLY A 62 -14.40 -10.62 3.53
C GLY A 62 -13.22 -9.86 2.91
N THR A 63 -12.61 -10.37 1.87
CA THR A 63 -11.60 -9.66 1.06
C THR A 63 -12.25 -8.63 0.13
N PRO A 64 -11.49 -7.76 -0.58
CA PRO A 64 -12.05 -6.94 -1.65
C PRO A 64 -12.70 -7.81 -2.74
N PRO A 65 -13.71 -7.31 -3.50
CA PRO A 65 -14.32 -8.05 -4.60
C PRO A 65 -13.32 -8.53 -5.66
N TRP A 66 -12.30 -7.74 -5.90
CA TRP A 66 -11.09 -8.15 -6.61
C TRP A 66 -9.87 -7.82 -5.78
N PHE A 67 -9.00 -8.82 -5.54
CA PHE A 67 -7.80 -8.69 -4.73
C PHE A 67 -6.66 -9.48 -5.35
N ARG A 68 -5.47 -8.86 -5.46
CA ARG A 68 -4.23 -9.47 -5.93
C ARG A 68 -3.07 -9.04 -5.05
N TRP A 69 -2.09 -9.90 -4.94
CA TRP A 69 -0.86 -9.63 -4.20
C TRP A 69 0.32 -10.42 -4.80
N PHE A 70 1.53 -9.97 -4.52
CA PHE A 70 2.77 -10.67 -4.87
C PHE A 70 3.94 -10.18 -4.01
N TYR A 71 4.97 -11.03 -3.84
CA TYR A 71 6.21 -10.62 -3.21
C TYR A 71 6.99 -9.67 -4.11
N HIS A 72 7.60 -8.62 -3.51
CA HIS A 72 8.40 -7.65 -4.26
C HIS A 72 9.67 -8.33 -4.80
N LYS A 73 9.89 -8.27 -6.12
CA LYS A 73 10.94 -9.02 -6.82
C LYS A 73 12.36 -8.72 -6.37
N ASP A 74 12.61 -7.47 -5.96
CA ASP A 74 13.95 -6.97 -5.62
C ASP A 74 14.24 -7.04 -4.11
N ARG A 75 13.44 -7.76 -3.34
CA ARG A 75 13.61 -7.94 -1.90
C ARG A 75 13.83 -9.40 -1.57
N PHE A 76 14.70 -9.64 -0.59
CA PHE A 76 14.86 -10.96 0.00
C PHE A 76 13.52 -11.39 0.61
N VAL A 77 13.14 -12.64 0.36
CA VAL A 77 11.94 -13.27 0.92
C VAL A 77 12.40 -14.32 1.91
N ALA A 78 12.11 -14.11 3.20
CA ALA A 78 12.39 -15.07 4.25
C ALA A 78 11.44 -16.29 4.19
N GLY A 79 10.30 -16.13 3.51
CA GLY A 79 9.30 -17.18 3.35
C GLY A 79 8.36 -17.29 4.55
N HIS A 80 8.08 -16.17 5.23
CA HIS A 80 7.09 -16.15 6.30
C HIS A 80 5.70 -16.55 5.76
N PRO A 81 4.91 -17.33 6.51
CA PRO A 81 3.58 -17.74 6.09
C PRO A 81 2.68 -16.53 5.87
N LEU A 82 2.19 -16.35 4.64
CA LEU A 82 1.22 -15.29 4.32
C LEU A 82 -0.20 -15.85 4.34
N ASP A 83 -1.02 -15.36 5.26
CA ASP A 83 -2.47 -15.49 5.19
C ASP A 83 -3.03 -14.41 4.24
N ALA A 84 -3.25 -14.79 2.98
CA ALA A 84 -3.75 -13.89 1.94
C ALA A 84 -5.17 -13.38 2.23
N VAL A 85 -5.99 -14.14 2.93
CA VAL A 85 -7.35 -13.73 3.34
C VAL A 85 -7.27 -12.69 4.45
N ALA A 86 -6.40 -12.89 5.44
CA ALA A 86 -6.16 -11.91 6.49
C ALA A 86 -5.60 -10.59 5.92
N LEU A 87 -4.65 -10.66 4.99
CA LEU A 87 -4.15 -9.49 4.27
C LEU A 87 -5.30 -8.77 3.53
N GLY A 88 -6.07 -9.47 2.72
CA GLY A 88 -7.19 -8.90 1.96
C GLY A 88 -8.23 -8.23 2.86
N ARG A 89 -8.58 -8.85 3.99
CA ARG A 89 -9.50 -8.27 4.99
C ARG A 89 -8.95 -6.99 5.62
N ALA A 90 -7.66 -6.97 5.97
CA ALA A 90 -7.00 -5.79 6.52
C ALA A 90 -6.98 -4.65 5.51
N VAL A 91 -6.58 -4.94 4.27
CA VAL A 91 -6.56 -4.00 3.14
C VAL A 91 -7.94 -3.42 2.89
N ARG A 92 -8.99 -4.26 2.81
CA ARG A 92 -10.37 -3.79 2.59
C ARG A 92 -10.84 -2.86 3.70
N ARG A 93 -10.61 -3.21 4.98
CA ARG A 93 -10.99 -2.33 6.11
C ARG A 93 -10.31 -0.97 6.01
N THR A 94 -9.01 -0.95 5.69
CA THR A 94 -8.24 0.29 5.53
C THR A 94 -8.74 1.11 4.35
N ALA A 95 -8.97 0.48 3.18
CA ALA A 95 -9.50 1.14 2.00
C ALA A 95 -10.89 1.75 2.28
N THR A 96 -11.78 1.00 2.96
CA THR A 96 -13.11 1.49 3.35
C THR A 96 -13.01 2.71 4.27
N ALA A 97 -12.13 2.68 5.27
CA ALA A 97 -11.93 3.79 6.20
C ALA A 97 -11.41 5.07 5.51
N LEU A 98 -10.68 4.91 4.39
CA LEU A 98 -10.14 6.00 3.58
C LEU A 98 -11.03 6.38 2.39
N GLY A 99 -12.15 5.71 2.19
CA GLY A 99 -13.04 5.94 1.04
C GLY A 99 -12.45 5.53 -0.31
N LEU A 100 -11.51 4.58 -0.32
CA LEU A 100 -10.85 4.13 -1.55
C LEU A 100 -11.59 2.94 -2.16
N GLU A 101 -11.80 2.98 -3.47
CA GLU A 101 -12.44 1.91 -4.24
C GLU A 101 -11.52 1.28 -5.30
N VAL A 102 -10.45 1.98 -5.69
CA VAL A 102 -9.39 1.52 -6.60
C VAL A 102 -8.06 1.84 -5.92
N TYR A 103 -7.35 0.84 -5.45
CA TYR A 103 -6.22 1.05 -4.56
C TYR A 103 -5.16 -0.05 -4.66
N GLY A 104 -4.00 0.24 -4.13
CA GLY A 104 -2.92 -0.69 -3.90
C GLY A 104 -1.92 -0.15 -2.92
N GLY A 105 -0.98 -0.95 -2.51
CA GLY A 105 0.01 -0.56 -1.52
C GLY A 105 0.98 -1.66 -1.17
N ASP A 106 1.68 -1.43 -0.08
CA ASP A 106 2.73 -2.31 0.43
C ASP A 106 2.39 -2.81 1.85
N ALA A 107 2.73 -4.06 2.12
CA ALA A 107 2.63 -4.66 3.45
C ALA A 107 3.90 -5.46 3.76
N ILE A 108 4.22 -5.60 5.04
CA ILE A 108 5.26 -6.51 5.54
C ILE A 108 4.59 -7.70 6.19
N VAL A 109 5.02 -8.90 5.81
CA VAL A 109 4.66 -10.15 6.45
C VAL A 109 5.78 -10.54 7.40
N THR A 110 5.46 -10.69 8.67
CA THR A 110 6.36 -11.17 9.72
C THR A 110 5.95 -12.57 10.16
N PRO A 111 6.69 -13.25 11.03
CA PRO A 111 6.31 -14.57 11.53
C PRO A 111 4.92 -14.60 12.20
N ASP A 112 4.50 -13.49 12.80
CA ASP A 112 3.35 -13.41 13.70
C ASP A 112 2.23 -12.45 13.25
N ARG A 113 2.50 -11.58 12.27
CA ARG A 113 1.52 -10.55 11.85
C ARG A 113 1.77 -10.01 10.45
N ILE A 114 0.76 -9.30 9.94
CA ILE A 114 0.84 -8.51 8.71
C ILE A 114 0.75 -7.02 9.09
N VAL A 115 1.68 -6.22 8.59
CA VAL A 115 1.74 -4.77 8.82
C VAL A 115 1.55 -4.04 7.51
N LEU A 116 0.47 -3.28 7.35
CA LEU A 116 0.28 -2.40 6.19
C LEU A 116 1.22 -1.19 6.32
N LEU A 117 2.03 -0.95 5.29
CA LEU A 117 2.97 0.18 5.24
C LEU A 117 2.33 1.42 4.63
N ASP A 118 1.63 1.23 3.52
CA ASP A 118 0.88 2.28 2.85
C ASP A 118 -0.31 1.72 2.06
N ILE A 119 -1.21 2.61 1.65
CA ILE A 119 -2.26 2.34 0.69
C ILE A 119 -2.48 3.60 -0.15
N ASN A 120 -2.51 3.44 -1.46
CA ASN A 120 -2.58 4.53 -2.43
C ASN A 120 -3.76 4.34 -3.38
N ALA A 121 -4.40 5.45 -3.77
CA ALA A 121 -5.40 5.46 -4.83
C ALA A 121 -4.74 5.27 -6.20
N TRP A 122 -5.39 4.56 -7.11
CA TRP A 122 -4.98 4.40 -8.51
C TRP A 122 -3.51 4.00 -8.70
N PRO A 123 -3.06 2.86 -8.19
CA PRO A 123 -1.69 2.38 -8.38
C PRO A 123 -1.44 1.93 -9.81
N SER A 124 -0.18 1.61 -10.12
CA SER A 124 0.23 1.16 -11.46
C SER A 124 -0.30 -0.22 -11.88
N PHE A 125 -0.80 -1.01 -10.92
CA PHE A 125 -1.24 -2.41 -11.08
C PHE A 125 -0.20 -3.37 -11.68
N ALA A 126 1.03 -2.94 -11.86
CA ALA A 126 2.20 -3.70 -12.31
C ALA A 126 1.88 -4.99 -13.11
N LEU A 127 1.89 -6.15 -12.46
CA LEU A 127 1.69 -7.47 -13.08
C LEU A 127 0.24 -7.77 -13.51
N TYR A 128 -0.74 -6.96 -13.08
CA TYR A 128 -2.17 -7.23 -13.20
C TYR A 128 -2.93 -6.15 -13.98
N ARG A 129 -2.26 -5.38 -14.84
CA ARG A 129 -2.84 -4.19 -15.51
C ARG A 129 -4.11 -4.51 -16.30
N ASP A 130 -4.07 -5.54 -17.12
CA ASP A 130 -5.20 -5.90 -18.00
C ASP A 130 -6.39 -6.37 -17.17
N GLU A 131 -6.15 -7.28 -16.22
CA GLU A 131 -7.18 -7.75 -15.30
C GLU A 131 -7.76 -6.61 -14.43
N ALA A 132 -6.89 -5.73 -13.92
CA ALA A 132 -7.33 -4.57 -13.15
C ALA A 132 -8.17 -3.61 -13.99
N ALA A 133 -7.81 -3.34 -15.24
CA ALA A 133 -8.56 -2.48 -16.14
C ALA A 133 -9.99 -2.99 -16.36
N GLU A 134 -10.17 -4.29 -16.59
CA GLU A 134 -11.47 -4.92 -16.72
C GLU A 134 -12.31 -4.77 -15.42
N ARG A 135 -11.68 -5.02 -14.26
CA ARG A 135 -12.37 -4.92 -12.96
C ARG A 135 -12.74 -3.49 -12.61
N ILE A 136 -11.86 -2.52 -12.90
CA ILE A 136 -12.13 -1.10 -12.71
C ILE A 136 -13.28 -0.66 -13.62
N ALA A 137 -13.27 -1.02 -14.90
CA ALA A 137 -14.32 -0.69 -15.84
C ALA A 137 -15.69 -1.27 -15.38
N ALA A 138 -15.72 -2.52 -14.96
CA ALA A 138 -16.94 -3.15 -14.44
C ALA A 138 -17.43 -2.46 -13.15
N HIS A 139 -16.53 -2.14 -12.23
CA HIS A 139 -16.85 -1.42 -11.00
C HIS A 139 -17.45 -0.04 -11.27
N LEU A 140 -16.82 0.75 -12.13
CA LEU A 140 -17.30 2.08 -12.52
C LEU A 140 -18.66 2.00 -13.23
N ALA A 141 -18.85 1.03 -14.13
CA ALA A 141 -20.11 0.82 -14.82
C ALA A 141 -21.28 0.53 -13.85
N VAL A 142 -21.05 -0.21 -12.78
CA VAL A 142 -22.06 -0.44 -11.72
C VAL A 142 -22.31 0.83 -10.92
N ARG A 143 -21.24 1.52 -10.52
CA ARG A 143 -21.29 2.74 -9.71
C ARG A 143 -22.09 3.85 -10.39
N PHE A 144 -21.85 4.09 -11.68
CA PHE A 144 -22.52 5.15 -12.43
C PHE A 144 -23.92 4.79 -12.91
N ARG A 145 -24.23 3.53 -13.15
CA ARG A 145 -25.61 3.10 -13.45
C ARG A 145 -26.54 3.25 -12.24
N GLY A 146 -26.05 2.98 -11.02
CA GLY A 146 -26.83 3.17 -9.81
C GLY A 146 -27.05 4.64 -9.41
N ALA A 147 -26.30 5.59 -9.98
CA ALA A 147 -26.45 7.02 -9.74
C ALA A 147 -27.45 7.70 -10.70
N ALA A 148 -27.92 6.99 -11.73
CA ALA A 148 -28.85 7.50 -12.75
C ALA A 148 -30.32 7.09 -12.50
N SER A 149 -30.62 6.46 -11.36
CA SER A 149 -31.94 6.04 -10.87
C SER A 149 -32.36 6.89 -9.69
#